data_70fa46195bebf9d1ae013c9db610c17a
#
_entry.id   70fa46195bebf9d1ae013c9db610c17a
#
_cell.length_a   1.000
_cell.length_b   1.000
_cell.length_c   1.000
_cell.angle_alpha   90.00
_cell.angle_beta   90.00
_cell.angle_gamma   90.00
#
_symmetry.space_group_name_H-M   'P 1'
#
loop_
_entity.id
_entity.type
_entity.pdbx_description
1 polymer ?
#
loop_
_entity_poly.entity_id
_entity_poly.type
_entity_poly.pdbx_seq_one_letter_code
_entity_poly.pdbx_strand_id
1 'polypeptide(L)'
;MNRPQPHEYPEWGAQYINLVDQDDVLILLEKQSEEFPEFLNNFIEKADYAYAPGKWTIKELAGHMIDTERILCYRLLSFARGESSPLPGFEEDEYVKNAHFADRSLHSIGEEFSLLRRANQYLFKSLNEAALSRLGTASGRLISVRAILFIIAGHVIHHTKIIKERYS
;
A
#
# COMPACT_ATOMS: atom_id res chain seq x y z
N MET A 1 -16.03 -8.89 -3.01
CA MET A 1 -15.95 -7.62 -3.82
C MET A 1 -15.48 -7.97 -5.22
N ASN A 2 -16.13 -7.42 -6.28
CA ASN A 2 -15.69 -7.69 -7.65
C ASN A 2 -14.33 -7.05 -7.94
N ARG A 3 -13.51 -7.70 -8.78
CA ARG A 3 -12.23 -7.18 -9.26
C ARG A 3 -12.44 -5.92 -10.10
N PRO A 4 -11.58 -4.87 -9.98
CA PRO A 4 -11.68 -3.67 -10.81
C PRO A 4 -11.45 -3.99 -12.29
N GLN A 5 -12.16 -3.30 -13.16
CA GLN A 5 -12.05 -3.45 -14.62
C GLN A 5 -10.92 -2.55 -15.16
N PRO A 6 -10.34 -2.85 -16.35
CA PRO A 6 -9.21 -2.08 -16.89
C PRO A 6 -9.43 -0.57 -17.01
N HIS A 7 -10.66 -0.10 -17.16
CA HIS A 7 -11.00 1.32 -17.23
C HIS A 7 -11.07 2.01 -15.86
N GLU A 8 -11.00 1.25 -14.77
CA GLU A 8 -11.09 1.75 -13.38
C GLU A 8 -9.72 2.17 -12.81
N TYR A 9 -8.63 1.93 -13.51
CA TYR A 9 -7.27 2.22 -13.00
C TYR A 9 -6.29 2.56 -14.12
N PRO A 10 -5.24 3.34 -13.82
CA PRO A 10 -4.17 3.62 -14.78
C PRO A 10 -3.33 2.37 -15.03
N GLU A 11 -2.65 2.31 -16.18
CA GLU A 11 -1.85 1.16 -16.64
C GLU A 11 -0.86 0.66 -15.58
N TRP A 12 -0.19 1.57 -14.87
CA TRP A 12 0.73 1.20 -13.80
C TRP A 12 0.07 0.45 -12.64
N GLY A 13 -1.23 0.63 -12.41
CA GLY A 13 -1.97 -0.07 -11.37
C GLY A 13 -2.10 -1.57 -11.64
N ALA A 14 -2.07 -1.97 -12.91
CA ALA A 14 -2.21 -3.36 -13.30
C ALA A 14 -1.15 -4.28 -12.66
N GLN A 15 0.09 -3.80 -12.51
CA GLN A 15 1.17 -4.58 -11.91
C GLN A 15 0.88 -5.00 -10.46
N TYR A 16 0.12 -4.20 -9.71
CA TYR A 16 -0.29 -4.53 -8.34
C TYR A 16 -1.59 -5.34 -8.32
N ILE A 17 -2.59 -4.91 -9.08
CA ILE A 17 -3.91 -5.55 -9.14
C ILE A 17 -3.79 -7.01 -9.59
N ASN A 18 -2.92 -7.29 -10.55
CA ASN A 18 -2.70 -8.65 -11.07
C ASN A 18 -1.97 -9.59 -10.09
N LEU A 19 -1.39 -9.07 -9.01
CA LEU A 19 -0.80 -9.90 -7.95
C LEU A 19 -1.84 -10.39 -6.94
N VAL A 20 -3.04 -9.84 -6.96
CA VAL A 20 -4.11 -10.21 -6.03
C VAL A 20 -4.91 -11.36 -6.63
N ASP A 21 -4.63 -12.59 -6.20
CA ASP A 21 -5.29 -13.81 -6.71
C ASP A 21 -6.57 -14.17 -5.92
N GLN A 22 -6.82 -13.52 -4.78
CA GLN A 22 -7.96 -13.82 -3.92
C GLN A 22 -9.23 -13.14 -4.41
N ASP A 23 -10.36 -13.87 -4.31
CA ASP A 23 -11.69 -13.35 -4.66
C ASP A 23 -12.16 -12.25 -3.69
N ASP A 24 -11.70 -12.29 -2.43
CA ASP A 24 -12.03 -11.26 -1.44
C ASP A 24 -10.78 -10.49 -0.97
N VAL A 25 -10.59 -9.31 -1.56
CA VAL A 25 -9.48 -8.42 -1.22
C VAL A 25 -9.52 -7.93 0.24
N LEU A 26 -10.72 -7.84 0.88
CA LEU A 26 -10.82 -7.41 2.27
C LEU A 26 -10.23 -8.44 3.23
N ILE A 27 -10.43 -9.73 2.95
CA ILE A 27 -9.81 -10.82 3.72
C ILE A 27 -8.28 -10.78 3.57
N LEU A 28 -7.79 -10.55 2.36
CA LEU A 28 -6.35 -10.41 2.11
C LEU A 28 -5.76 -9.23 2.87
N LEU A 29 -6.40 -8.05 2.80
CA LEU A 29 -5.98 -6.84 3.51
C LEU A 29 -5.95 -7.05 5.03
N GLU A 30 -6.91 -7.82 5.58
CA GLU A 30 -6.95 -8.17 7.00
C GLU A 30 -5.78 -9.09 7.39
N LYS A 31 -5.54 -10.16 6.63
CA LYS A 31 -4.40 -11.06 6.84
C LYS A 31 -3.05 -10.34 6.79
N GLN A 32 -2.88 -9.44 5.83
CA GLN A 32 -1.64 -8.68 5.69
C GLN A 32 -1.31 -7.81 6.91
N SER A 33 -2.30 -7.45 7.74
CA SER A 33 -2.05 -6.69 8.97
C SER A 33 -1.23 -7.47 10.02
N GLU A 34 -1.24 -8.79 9.93
CA GLU A 34 -0.51 -9.69 10.83
C GLU A 34 0.68 -10.34 10.10
N GLU A 35 0.46 -10.87 8.90
CA GLU A 35 1.46 -11.62 8.14
C GLU A 35 2.66 -10.76 7.70
N PHE A 36 2.45 -9.49 7.37
CA PHE A 36 3.56 -8.63 6.92
C PHE A 36 4.51 -8.23 8.08
N PRO A 37 4.04 -7.80 9.27
CA PRO A 37 4.92 -7.60 10.42
C PRO A 37 5.67 -8.87 10.85
N GLU A 38 5.00 -10.03 10.85
CA GLU A 38 5.64 -11.32 11.12
C GLU A 38 6.75 -11.64 10.09
N PHE A 39 6.47 -11.39 8.82
CA PHE A 39 7.45 -11.55 7.76
C PHE A 39 8.68 -10.66 7.97
N LEU A 40 8.51 -9.40 8.38
CA LEU A 40 9.61 -8.47 8.66
C LEU A 40 10.52 -8.95 9.80
N ASN A 41 10.00 -9.71 10.77
CA ASN A 41 10.80 -10.25 11.87
C ASN A 41 11.93 -11.18 11.39
N ASN A 42 11.80 -11.79 10.22
CA ASN A 42 12.87 -12.63 9.64
C ASN A 42 14.05 -11.80 9.10
N PHE A 43 13.94 -10.48 9.07
CA PHE A 43 14.93 -9.57 8.47
C PHE A 43 15.48 -8.54 9.45
N ILE A 44 15.31 -8.72 10.77
CA ILE A 44 15.77 -7.77 11.80
C ILE A 44 17.29 -7.53 11.67
N GLU A 45 18.08 -8.59 11.48
CA GLU A 45 19.54 -8.49 11.32
C GLU A 45 19.97 -7.79 10.02
N LYS A 46 19.07 -7.70 9.04
CA LYS A 46 19.27 -7.05 7.74
C LYS A 46 18.49 -5.75 7.58
N ALA A 47 17.92 -5.22 8.66
CA ALA A 47 17.00 -4.08 8.62
C ALA A 47 17.58 -2.85 7.89
N ASP A 48 18.87 -2.60 8.06
CA ASP A 48 19.61 -1.50 7.45
C ASP A 48 20.36 -1.90 6.16
N TYR A 49 20.16 -3.13 5.67
CA TYR A 49 20.79 -3.59 4.44
C TYR A 49 20.05 -3.08 3.21
N ALA A 50 20.79 -2.57 2.21
CA ALA A 50 20.33 -2.25 0.87
C ALA A 50 21.03 -3.18 -0.13
N TYR A 51 20.31 -3.82 -1.03
CA TYR A 51 20.86 -4.82 -1.95
C TYR A 51 21.75 -4.24 -3.06
N ALA A 52 21.76 -2.93 -3.27
CA ALA A 52 22.64 -2.21 -4.19
C ALA A 52 22.76 -0.73 -3.80
N PRO A 53 23.81 -0.03 -4.26
CA PRO A 53 23.95 1.42 -4.07
C PRO A 53 22.70 2.18 -4.58
N GLY A 54 22.20 3.12 -3.77
CA GLY A 54 21.03 3.93 -4.10
C GLY A 54 19.69 3.19 -4.04
N LYS A 55 19.66 1.97 -3.48
CA LYS A 55 18.41 1.26 -3.16
C LYS A 55 18.05 1.46 -1.69
N TRP A 56 16.78 1.43 -1.41
CA TRP A 56 16.26 1.55 -0.05
C TRP A 56 16.70 0.37 0.82
N THR A 57 16.91 0.63 2.09
CA THR A 57 17.02 -0.40 3.12
C THR A 57 15.67 -1.07 3.35
N ILE A 58 15.64 -2.19 4.08
CA ILE A 58 14.36 -2.84 4.46
C ILE A 58 13.50 -1.90 5.30
N LYS A 59 14.09 -1.12 6.21
CA LYS A 59 13.37 -0.11 7.00
C LYS A 59 12.71 0.95 6.12
N GLU A 60 13.46 1.49 5.17
CA GLU A 60 12.98 2.49 4.22
C GLU A 60 11.87 1.94 3.34
N LEU A 61 12.03 0.71 2.84
CA LEU A 61 11.01 0.05 2.02
C LEU A 61 9.73 -0.23 2.82
N ALA A 62 9.84 -0.74 4.05
CA ALA A 62 8.68 -0.96 4.91
C ALA A 62 8.00 0.35 5.31
N GLY A 63 8.78 1.41 5.56
CA GLY A 63 8.28 2.75 5.82
C GLY A 63 7.57 3.37 4.62
N HIS A 64 8.13 3.21 3.42
CA HIS A 64 7.48 3.59 2.16
C HIS A 64 6.10 2.93 2.00
N MET A 65 5.98 1.67 2.38
CA MET A 65 4.68 0.98 2.31
C MET A 65 3.63 1.60 3.24
N ILE A 66 4.04 2.06 4.44
CA ILE A 66 3.17 2.77 5.38
C ILE A 66 2.71 4.12 4.80
N ASP A 67 3.66 4.92 4.29
CA ASP A 67 3.34 6.24 3.75
C ASP A 67 2.47 6.14 2.49
N THR A 68 2.77 5.20 1.61
CA THR A 68 1.94 4.91 0.42
C THR A 68 0.52 4.50 0.82
N GLU A 69 0.36 3.65 1.84
CA GLU A 69 -0.97 3.27 2.32
C GLU A 69 -1.75 4.47 2.88
N ARG A 70 -1.11 5.37 3.63
CA ARG A 70 -1.74 6.62 4.12
C ARG A 70 -2.25 7.48 2.98
N ILE A 71 -1.43 7.67 1.94
CA ILE A 71 -1.80 8.47 0.77
C ILE A 71 -2.93 7.80 0.00
N LEU A 72 -2.84 6.50 -0.24
CA LEU A 72 -3.89 5.75 -0.93
C LEU A 72 -5.20 5.73 -0.14
N CYS A 73 -5.16 5.60 1.18
CA CYS A 73 -6.33 5.66 2.04
C CYS A 73 -6.97 7.05 2.08
N TYR A 74 -6.17 8.13 2.06
CA TYR A 74 -6.70 9.48 1.90
C TYR A 74 -7.45 9.65 0.57
N ARG A 75 -6.86 9.19 -0.54
CA ARG A 75 -7.50 9.21 -1.86
C ARG A 75 -8.79 8.40 -1.88
N LEU A 76 -8.74 7.18 -1.34
CA LEU A 76 -9.88 6.28 -1.21
C LEU A 76 -11.03 6.93 -0.43
N LEU A 77 -10.73 7.51 0.73
CA LEU A 77 -11.72 8.21 1.55
C LEU A 77 -12.34 9.39 0.78
N SER A 78 -11.50 10.24 0.18
CA SER A 78 -11.94 11.41 -0.58
C SER A 78 -12.90 11.02 -1.70
N PHE A 79 -12.52 10.06 -2.54
CA PHE A 79 -13.37 9.61 -3.65
C PHE A 79 -14.63 8.88 -3.18
N ALA A 80 -14.51 8.05 -2.13
CA ALA A 80 -15.66 7.38 -1.53
C ALA A 80 -16.68 8.38 -0.94
N ARG A 81 -16.27 9.58 -0.55
CA ARG A 81 -17.13 10.66 -0.05
C ARG A 81 -17.55 11.65 -1.15
N GLY A 82 -17.14 11.43 -2.40
CA GLY A 82 -17.60 12.22 -3.54
C GLY A 82 -16.73 13.45 -3.85
N GLU A 83 -15.46 13.48 -3.37
CA GLU A 83 -14.52 14.54 -3.77
C GLU A 83 -14.30 14.48 -5.28
N SER A 84 -14.51 15.61 -5.93
CA SER A 84 -14.36 15.77 -7.38
C SER A 84 -13.08 16.50 -7.78
N SER A 85 -12.43 17.20 -6.82
CA SER A 85 -11.18 17.90 -7.08
C SER A 85 -10.03 16.91 -7.30
N PRO A 86 -9.16 17.14 -8.30
CA PRO A 86 -7.98 16.31 -8.50
C PRO A 86 -7.05 16.36 -7.28
N LEU A 87 -6.59 15.18 -6.83
CA LEU A 87 -5.63 15.05 -5.75
C LEU A 87 -4.20 14.99 -6.31
N PRO A 88 -3.21 15.60 -5.61
CA PRO A 88 -1.84 15.64 -6.06
C PRO A 88 -1.16 14.26 -6.09
N GLY A 89 -0.05 14.18 -6.85
CA GLY A 89 0.94 13.11 -6.74
C GLY A 89 1.86 13.32 -5.54
N PHE A 90 2.76 12.38 -5.35
CA PHE A 90 3.88 12.49 -4.40
C PHE A 90 5.11 11.80 -4.98
N GLU A 91 6.29 12.24 -4.54
CA GLU A 91 7.57 11.68 -4.96
C GLU A 91 8.09 10.74 -3.87
N GLU A 92 8.05 9.45 -4.14
CA GLU A 92 8.34 8.39 -3.17
C GLU A 92 9.74 8.48 -2.58
N ASP A 93 10.75 8.75 -3.41
CA ASP A 93 12.14 8.87 -2.97
C ASP A 93 12.33 10.07 -2.02
N GLU A 94 11.68 11.20 -2.28
CA GLU A 94 11.76 12.37 -1.39
C GLU A 94 11.03 12.12 -0.06
N TYR A 95 9.94 11.34 -0.06
CA TYR A 95 9.25 10.95 1.17
C TYR A 95 10.13 10.06 2.02
N VAL A 96 10.71 9.01 1.45
CA VAL A 96 11.61 8.10 2.16
C VAL A 96 12.82 8.85 2.73
N LYS A 97 13.45 9.72 1.95
CA LYS A 97 14.59 10.53 2.36
C LYS A 97 14.29 11.43 3.56
N ASN A 98 13.08 11.99 3.63
CA ASN A 98 12.67 12.91 4.69
C ASN A 98 12.00 12.22 5.90
N ALA A 99 11.71 10.92 5.82
CA ALA A 99 10.98 10.19 6.85
C ALA A 99 11.86 9.66 8.00
N HIS A 100 13.18 9.63 7.82
CA HIS A 100 14.14 9.16 8.83
C HIS A 100 13.85 7.76 9.39
N PHE A 101 13.42 6.82 8.53
CA PHE A 101 13.11 5.44 8.93
C PHE A 101 14.33 4.70 9.52
N ALA A 102 15.55 5.11 9.19
CA ALA A 102 16.79 4.56 9.75
C ALA A 102 16.86 4.70 11.29
N ASP A 103 16.24 5.74 11.85
CA ASP A 103 16.25 6.03 13.30
C ASP A 103 15.28 5.14 14.10
N ARG A 104 14.53 4.28 13.41
CA ARG A 104 13.51 3.40 14.00
C ARG A 104 13.92 1.94 13.94
N SER A 105 13.37 1.12 14.83
CA SER A 105 13.50 -0.34 14.70
C SER A 105 12.53 -0.88 13.65
N LEU A 106 12.92 -1.97 12.96
CA LEU A 106 12.04 -2.64 12.00
C LEU A 106 10.77 -3.17 12.69
N HIS A 107 10.87 -3.59 13.95
CA HIS A 107 9.73 -3.99 14.77
C HIS A 107 8.72 -2.84 14.95
N SER A 108 9.18 -1.63 15.30
CA SER A 108 8.32 -0.45 15.44
C SER A 108 7.61 -0.07 14.12
N ILE A 109 8.30 -0.24 12.98
CA ILE A 109 7.71 0.00 11.65
C ILE A 109 6.64 -1.07 11.34
N GLY A 110 6.91 -2.34 11.64
CA GLY A 110 5.94 -3.43 11.47
C GLY A 110 4.70 -3.25 12.34
N GLU A 111 4.87 -2.83 13.60
CA GLU A 111 3.76 -2.53 14.52
C GLU A 111 2.89 -1.38 13.98
N GLU A 112 3.50 -0.30 13.52
CA GLU A 112 2.78 0.83 12.91
C GLU A 112 1.98 0.40 11.67
N PHE A 113 2.57 -0.44 10.80
CA PHE A 113 1.86 -0.99 9.66
C PHE A 113 0.61 -1.77 10.08
N SER A 114 0.74 -2.66 11.09
CA SER A 114 -0.38 -3.43 11.63
C SER A 114 -1.49 -2.53 12.15
N LEU A 115 -1.17 -1.56 12.98
CA LEU A 115 -2.13 -0.63 13.58
C LEU A 115 -2.84 0.22 12.51
N LEU A 116 -2.09 0.77 11.55
CA LEU A 116 -2.63 1.53 10.43
C LEU A 116 -3.60 0.69 9.62
N ARG A 117 -3.19 -0.51 9.21
CA ARG A 117 -4.02 -1.41 8.41
C ARG A 117 -5.29 -1.82 9.16
N ARG A 118 -5.19 -2.14 10.44
CA ARG A 118 -6.34 -2.48 11.28
C ARG A 118 -7.31 -1.32 11.44
N ALA A 119 -6.82 -0.09 11.59
CA ALA A 119 -7.67 1.10 11.61
C ALA A 119 -8.38 1.31 10.26
N ASN A 120 -7.65 1.16 9.14
CA ASN A 120 -8.20 1.32 7.80
C ASN A 120 -9.26 0.27 7.45
N GLN A 121 -9.24 -0.93 8.06
CA GLN A 121 -10.26 -1.97 7.84
C GLN A 121 -11.68 -1.49 8.16
N TYR A 122 -11.86 -0.62 9.15
CA TYR A 122 -13.17 -0.04 9.46
C TYR A 122 -13.71 0.79 8.30
N LEU A 123 -12.85 1.59 7.66
CA LEU A 123 -13.20 2.33 6.46
C LEU A 123 -13.52 1.38 5.30
N PHE A 124 -12.64 0.41 5.03
CA PHE A 124 -12.79 -0.52 3.91
C PHE A 124 -14.09 -1.33 3.99
N LYS A 125 -14.42 -1.86 5.17
CA LYS A 125 -15.65 -2.64 5.42
C LYS A 125 -16.92 -1.78 5.40
N SER A 126 -16.83 -0.45 5.52
CA SER A 126 -17.96 0.47 5.48
C SER A 126 -18.39 0.85 4.05
N LEU A 127 -17.61 0.51 3.03
CA LEU A 127 -17.85 0.91 1.66
C LEU A 127 -18.92 0.02 0.99
N ASN A 128 -19.96 0.64 0.47
CA ASN A 128 -20.96 -0.03 -0.36
C ASN A 128 -20.55 -0.02 -1.84
N GLU A 129 -21.26 -0.76 -2.69
CA GLU A 129 -20.96 -0.89 -4.12
C GLU A 129 -20.96 0.46 -4.85
N ALA A 130 -21.85 1.37 -4.49
CA ALA A 130 -21.88 2.71 -5.08
C ALA A 130 -20.62 3.53 -4.75
N ALA A 131 -20.10 3.42 -3.52
CA ALA A 131 -18.86 4.07 -3.13
C ALA A 131 -17.64 3.41 -3.81
N LEU A 132 -17.63 2.07 -3.89
CA LEU A 132 -16.55 1.31 -4.52
C LEU A 132 -16.37 1.62 -6.00
N SER A 133 -17.45 1.92 -6.72
CA SER A 133 -17.45 2.23 -8.14
C SER A 133 -17.15 3.70 -8.46
N ARG A 134 -17.03 4.57 -7.45
CA ARG A 134 -16.68 5.98 -7.68
C ARG A 134 -15.28 6.12 -8.22
N LEU A 135 -15.16 7.01 -9.21
CA LEU A 135 -13.90 7.40 -9.81
C LEU A 135 -13.46 8.77 -9.27
N GLY A 136 -12.17 8.92 -9.06
CA GLY A 136 -11.55 10.20 -8.77
C GLY A 136 -10.25 10.36 -9.55
N THR A 137 -9.72 11.57 -9.58
CA THR A 137 -8.44 11.87 -10.25
C THR A 137 -7.34 12.02 -9.21
N ALA A 138 -6.29 11.20 -9.28
CA ALA A 138 -5.08 11.35 -8.47
C ALA A 138 -3.84 11.25 -9.36
N SER A 139 -2.85 12.11 -9.14
CA SER A 139 -1.63 12.18 -9.97
C SER A 139 -1.96 12.31 -11.47
N GLY A 140 -3.04 13.04 -11.83
CA GLY A 140 -3.48 13.24 -13.20
C GLY A 140 -4.13 12.01 -13.87
N ARG A 141 -4.46 10.97 -13.12
CA ARG A 141 -5.05 9.73 -13.64
C ARG A 141 -6.35 9.37 -12.92
N LEU A 142 -7.30 8.83 -13.67
CA LEU A 142 -8.55 8.29 -13.11
C LEU A 142 -8.28 6.96 -12.39
N ILE A 143 -8.92 6.80 -11.22
CA ILE A 143 -8.85 5.57 -10.44
C ILE A 143 -10.14 5.39 -9.63
N SER A 144 -10.65 4.16 -9.55
CA SER A 144 -11.80 3.86 -8.71
C SER A 144 -11.39 3.57 -7.25
N VAL A 145 -12.32 3.77 -6.33
CA VAL A 145 -12.16 3.38 -4.92
C VAL A 145 -11.83 1.89 -4.81
N ARG A 146 -12.51 1.05 -5.58
CA ARG A 146 -12.25 -0.39 -5.67
C ARG A 146 -10.83 -0.69 -6.11
N ALA A 147 -10.35 -0.04 -7.17
CA ALA A 147 -9.00 -0.23 -7.67
C ALA A 147 -7.94 0.15 -6.63
N ILE A 148 -8.17 1.19 -5.83
CA ILE A 148 -7.25 1.58 -4.76
C ILE A 148 -7.12 0.44 -3.73
N LEU A 149 -8.20 -0.23 -3.33
CA LEU A 149 -8.12 -1.36 -2.39
C LEU A 149 -7.25 -2.50 -2.94
N PHE A 150 -7.42 -2.85 -4.21
CA PHE A 150 -6.59 -3.87 -4.86
C PHE A 150 -5.13 -3.44 -4.99
N ILE A 151 -4.86 -2.16 -5.26
CA ILE A 151 -3.50 -1.62 -5.31
C ILE A 151 -2.85 -1.67 -3.92
N ILE A 152 -3.55 -1.29 -2.85
CA ILE A 152 -3.04 -1.39 -1.48
C ILE A 152 -2.63 -2.84 -1.15
N ALA A 153 -3.48 -3.81 -1.47
CA ALA A 153 -3.19 -5.22 -1.22
C ALA A 153 -2.01 -5.73 -2.08
N GLY A 154 -2.02 -5.42 -3.38
CA GLY A 154 -0.99 -5.83 -4.32
C GLY A 154 0.37 -5.18 -4.07
N HIS A 155 0.39 -3.96 -3.55
CA HIS A 155 1.61 -3.24 -3.19
C HIS A 155 2.39 -3.98 -2.08
N VAL A 156 1.68 -4.52 -1.08
CA VAL A 156 2.31 -5.37 -0.05
C VAL A 156 2.87 -6.64 -0.65
N ILE A 157 2.14 -7.33 -1.53
CA ILE A 157 2.62 -8.54 -2.20
C ILE A 157 3.88 -8.23 -3.02
N HIS A 158 3.86 -7.13 -3.79
CA HIS A 158 4.97 -6.70 -4.62
C HIS A 158 6.25 -6.49 -3.80
N HIS A 159 6.17 -5.69 -2.74
CA HIS A 159 7.33 -5.37 -1.93
C HIS A 159 7.80 -6.55 -1.06
N THR A 160 6.89 -7.39 -0.56
CA THR A 160 7.26 -8.65 0.10
C THR A 160 8.06 -9.55 -0.84
N LYS A 161 7.66 -9.63 -2.12
CA LYS A 161 8.40 -10.38 -3.14
C LYS A 161 9.80 -9.79 -3.37
N ILE A 162 9.91 -8.47 -3.51
CA ILE A 162 11.21 -7.78 -3.64
C ILE A 162 12.11 -8.08 -2.45
N ILE A 163 11.60 -8.02 -1.21
CA ILE A 163 12.39 -8.32 -0.02
C ILE A 163 12.90 -9.78 -0.08
N LYS A 164 12.04 -10.73 -0.39
CA LYS A 164 12.42 -12.15 -0.52
C LYS A 164 13.48 -12.40 -1.59
N GLU A 165 13.40 -11.72 -2.72
CA GLU A 165 14.27 -11.98 -3.88
C GLU A 165 15.60 -11.22 -3.82
N ARG A 166 15.65 -10.06 -3.17
CA ARG A 166 16.77 -9.13 -3.25
C ARG A 166 17.54 -8.95 -1.94
N TYR A 167 16.86 -9.17 -0.79
CA TYR A 167 17.45 -8.94 0.53
C TYR A 167 17.75 -10.24 1.29
N SER A 168 17.57 -11.40 0.64
CA SER A 168 17.83 -12.72 1.21
C SER A 168 19.33 -12.98 1.44
#